data_b20155deb6797b4a545eedefb56bca6f
#
_entry.id   b20155deb6797b4a545eedefb56bca6f
#
_cell.length_a   1.000
_cell.length_b   1.000
_cell.length_c   1.000
_cell.angle_alpha   90.00
_cell.angle_beta   90.00
_cell.angle_gamma   90.00
#
_symmetry.space_group_name_H-M   'P 1'
#
loop_
_entity.id
_entity.type
_entity.pdbx_description
1 polymer ?
#
loop_
_entity_poly.entity_id
_entity_poly.type
_entity_poly.pdbx_seq_one_letter_code
_entity_poly.pdbx_strand_id
1 'polypeptide(L)'
;MQNIFKKILQAKEKYNSTIVFDSRLIKKNDIFIGLKSNNRDGNLFALDAIKKGAIFAIVDNNKLVHENIIYTKSVQSFIKRFIKFLLGAYKGKII
;
A
#
# COMPACT_ATOMS: atom_id res chain seq x y z
N MET A 1 -10.65 -5.02 -6.61
CA MET A 1 -9.19 -4.89 -6.80
C MET A 1 -8.82 -3.60 -7.50
N GLN A 2 -9.45 -3.31 -8.63
CA GLN A 2 -9.17 -2.06 -9.36
C GLN A 2 -9.47 -0.82 -8.53
N ASN A 3 -10.46 -0.89 -7.64
CA ASN A 3 -10.80 0.25 -6.77
C ASN A 3 -9.65 0.62 -5.85
N ILE A 4 -8.85 -0.38 -5.40
CA ILE A 4 -7.70 -0.12 -4.56
C ILE A 4 -6.64 0.64 -5.34
N PHE A 5 -6.39 0.24 -6.59
CA PHE A 5 -5.42 0.91 -7.44
C PHE A 5 -5.80 2.37 -7.65
N LYS A 6 -7.08 2.63 -7.91
CA LYS A 6 -7.58 3.99 -8.09
C LYS A 6 -7.42 4.80 -6.83
N LYS A 7 -7.69 4.21 -5.66
CA LYS A 7 -7.50 4.89 -4.37
C LYS A 7 -6.06 5.32 -4.18
N ILE A 8 -5.12 4.44 -4.53
CA ILE A 8 -3.70 4.76 -4.41
C ILE A 8 -3.33 5.91 -5.34
N LEU A 9 -3.79 5.87 -6.59
CA LEU A 9 -3.50 6.93 -7.55
C LEU A 9 -4.09 8.26 -7.11
N GLN A 10 -5.32 8.25 -6.60
CA GLN A 10 -5.96 9.46 -6.10
C GLN A 10 -5.20 10.06 -4.93
N ALA A 11 -4.72 9.21 -4.02
CA ALA A 11 -3.93 9.68 -2.89
C ALA A 11 -2.61 10.29 -3.36
N LYS A 12 -1.96 9.67 -4.35
CA LYS A 12 -0.72 10.21 -4.89
C LYS A 12 -0.95 11.56 -5.56
N GLU A 13 -2.05 11.74 -6.26
CA GLU A 13 -2.36 13.01 -6.91
C GLU A 13 -2.75 14.08 -5.90
N LYS A 14 -3.58 13.73 -4.92
CA LYS A 14 -4.13 14.69 -3.97
C LYS A 14 -3.14 15.09 -2.88
N TYR A 15 -2.39 14.13 -2.37
CA TYR A 15 -1.53 14.33 -1.21
C TYR A 15 -0.05 14.12 -1.50
N ASN A 16 0.31 13.79 -2.74
CA ASN A 16 1.67 13.42 -3.10
C ASN A 16 2.18 12.25 -2.23
N SER A 17 1.28 11.29 -1.97
CA SER A 17 1.56 10.15 -1.11
C SER A 17 2.70 9.29 -1.65
N THR A 18 3.52 8.78 -0.74
CA THR A 18 4.60 7.84 -1.07
C THR A 18 4.21 6.45 -0.59
N ILE A 19 4.55 5.43 -1.35
CA ILE A 19 4.37 4.05 -0.94
C ILE A 19 5.58 3.65 -0.10
N VAL A 20 5.33 3.19 1.13
CA VAL A 20 6.38 2.92 2.11
C VAL A 20 6.21 1.51 2.65
N PHE A 21 7.31 0.77 2.75
CA PHE A 21 7.31 -0.60 3.27
C PHE A 21 7.81 -0.69 4.71
N ASP A 22 8.34 0.38 5.26
CA ASP A 22 8.85 0.43 6.62
C ASP A 22 8.03 1.47 7.40
N SER A 23 7.30 1.01 8.42
CA SER A 23 6.42 1.87 9.19
C SER A 23 7.16 3.03 9.88
N ARG A 24 8.46 2.86 10.13
CA ARG A 24 9.25 3.91 10.75
C ARG A 24 9.46 5.13 9.85
N LEU A 25 9.26 4.95 8.55
CA LEU A 25 9.48 6.00 7.54
C LEU A 25 8.18 6.68 7.11
N ILE A 26 7.06 6.30 7.69
CA ILE A 26 5.75 6.85 7.31
C ILE A 26 5.68 8.34 7.63
N LYS A 27 5.20 9.10 6.66
CA LYS A 27 4.82 10.50 6.83
C LYS A 27 3.33 10.63 6.61
N LYS A 28 2.76 11.77 6.98
CA LYS A 28 1.33 12.01 6.85
C LYS A 28 0.87 11.73 5.43
N ASN A 29 -0.20 10.97 5.30
CA ASN A 29 -0.84 10.59 4.04
C ASN A 29 -0.03 9.62 3.17
N ASP A 30 1.02 9.02 3.69
CA ASP A 30 1.72 7.95 2.97
C ASP A 30 0.88 6.68 2.96
N ILE A 31 1.24 5.76 2.08
CA ILE A 31 0.57 4.48 1.94
C ILE A 31 1.54 3.41 2.40
N PHE A 32 1.14 2.65 3.41
CA PHE A 32 1.96 1.56 3.93
C PHE A 32 1.57 0.25 3.26
N ILE A 33 2.58 -0.54 2.87
CA ILE A 33 2.35 -1.90 2.37
C ILE A 33 3.08 -2.86 3.30
N GLY A 34 2.34 -3.76 3.93
CA GLY A 34 2.88 -4.72 4.87
C GLY A 34 3.42 -5.95 4.16
N LEU A 35 4.68 -5.93 3.83
CA LEU A 35 5.34 -7.02 3.11
C LEU A 35 5.93 -8.03 4.09
N LYS A 36 5.65 -9.31 3.86
CA LYS A 36 6.15 -10.39 4.70
C LYS A 36 7.46 -10.92 4.11
N SER A 37 8.47 -11.07 4.96
CA SER A 37 9.74 -11.65 4.58
C SER A 37 10.11 -12.76 5.56
N ASN A 38 11.24 -13.43 5.33
CA ASN A 38 11.67 -14.56 6.15
C ASN A 38 11.84 -14.19 7.64
N ASN A 39 12.33 -12.99 7.90
CA ASN A 39 12.65 -12.57 9.26
C ASN A 39 11.66 -11.56 9.82
N ARG A 40 10.66 -11.17 9.05
CA ARG A 40 9.82 -10.04 9.43
C ARG A 40 8.47 -10.12 8.73
N ASP A 41 7.43 -9.84 9.49
CA ASP A 41 6.08 -9.73 8.94
C ASP A 41 5.64 -8.27 9.00
N GLY A 42 5.71 -7.60 7.84
CA GLY A 42 5.33 -6.20 7.75
C GLY A 42 3.87 -5.95 8.10
N ASN A 43 3.02 -6.98 8.00
CA ASN A 43 1.61 -6.83 8.39
C ASN A 43 1.46 -6.39 9.85
N LEU A 44 2.37 -6.81 10.71
CA LEU A 44 2.30 -6.49 12.14
C LEU A 44 2.48 -5.00 12.40
N PHE A 45 3.01 -4.26 11.45
CA PHE A 45 3.29 -2.83 11.60
C PHE A 45 2.21 -1.94 10.97
N ALA A 46 1.13 -2.54 10.46
CA ALA A 46 0.08 -1.77 9.77
C ALA A 46 -0.59 -0.74 10.67
N LEU A 47 -0.95 -1.15 11.89
CA LEU A 47 -1.60 -0.24 12.84
C LEU A 47 -0.65 0.87 13.27
N ASP A 48 0.63 0.54 13.45
CA ASP A 48 1.64 1.52 13.78
C ASP A 48 1.79 2.56 12.65
N ALA A 49 1.79 2.08 11.42
CA ALA A 49 1.87 2.98 10.25
C ALA A 49 0.69 3.94 10.22
N ILE A 50 -0.52 3.44 10.51
CA ILE A 50 -1.71 4.29 10.53
C ILE A 50 -1.60 5.32 11.65
N LYS A 51 -1.10 4.94 12.81
CA LYS A 51 -0.87 5.88 13.91
C LYS A 51 0.08 6.98 13.52
N LYS A 52 1.06 6.68 12.68
CA LYS A 52 2.06 7.65 12.23
C LYS A 52 1.58 8.52 11.08
N GLY A 53 0.38 8.27 10.58
CA GLY A 53 -0.23 9.13 9.58
C GLY A 53 -0.46 8.51 8.23
N ALA A 54 -0.23 7.20 8.06
CA ALA A 54 -0.54 6.53 6.81
C ALA A 54 -2.01 6.70 6.48
N ILE A 55 -2.31 7.02 5.24
CA ILE A 55 -3.70 7.19 4.81
C ILE A 55 -4.40 5.83 4.70
N PHE A 56 -3.68 4.79 4.27
CA PHE A 56 -4.11 3.41 4.44
C PHE A 56 -2.92 2.47 4.46
N ALA A 57 -3.19 1.26 4.95
CA ALA A 57 -2.21 0.18 4.99
C ALA A 57 -2.78 -1.03 4.24
N ILE A 58 -1.97 -1.63 3.37
CA ILE A 58 -2.37 -2.79 2.58
C ILE A 58 -1.68 -4.02 3.18
N VAL A 59 -2.48 -5.01 3.55
CA VAL A 59 -2.00 -6.20 4.27
C VAL A 59 -2.62 -7.45 3.69
N ASP A 60 -2.02 -8.61 4.00
CA ASP A 60 -2.60 -9.91 3.65
C ASP A 60 -2.90 -10.77 4.88
N ASN A 61 -2.97 -10.16 6.05
CA ASN A 61 -3.43 -10.80 7.27
C ASN A 61 -4.88 -10.40 7.52
N ASN A 62 -5.81 -11.35 7.36
CA ASN A 62 -7.23 -11.07 7.46
C ASN A 62 -7.71 -10.83 8.89
N LYS A 63 -6.85 -10.99 9.88
CA LYS A 63 -7.19 -10.70 11.28
C LYS A 63 -6.99 -9.23 11.62
N LEU A 64 -6.30 -8.48 10.78
CA LEU A 64 -6.11 -7.06 10.99
C LEU A 64 -7.32 -6.32 10.43
N VAL A 65 -8.09 -5.71 11.32
CA VAL A 65 -9.32 -4.99 10.94
C VAL A 65 -9.24 -3.56 11.43
N HIS A 66 -9.35 -2.62 10.49
CA HIS A 66 -9.37 -1.18 10.77
C HIS A 66 -9.93 -0.50 9.54
N GLU A 67 -10.61 0.62 9.72
CA GLU A 67 -11.23 1.32 8.59
C GLU A 67 -10.24 1.75 7.50
N ASN A 68 -8.97 1.96 7.88
CA ASN A 68 -7.92 2.37 6.95
C ASN A 68 -7.00 1.22 6.55
N ILE A 69 -7.35 -0.01 6.91
CA ILE A 69 -6.63 -1.19 6.48
C ILE A 69 -7.35 -1.84 5.30
N ILE A 70 -6.59 -2.12 4.24
CA ILE A 70 -7.12 -2.80 3.06
C ILE A 70 -6.50 -4.19 3.00
N TYR A 71 -7.36 -5.21 3.01
CA TYR A 71 -6.92 -6.59 2.92
C TYR A 71 -6.80 -7.04 1.47
N THR A 72 -5.76 -7.79 1.17
CA THR A 72 -5.62 -8.50 -0.09
C THR A 72 -5.10 -9.91 0.20
N LYS A 73 -5.38 -10.86 -0.67
CA LYS A 73 -4.97 -12.26 -0.47
C LYS A 73 -3.46 -12.43 -0.37
N SER A 74 -2.73 -11.66 -1.15
CA SER A 74 -1.26 -11.70 -1.16
C SER A 74 -0.73 -10.33 -1.53
N VAL A 75 0.02 -9.74 -0.61
CA VAL A 75 0.63 -8.44 -0.85
C VAL A 75 1.60 -8.52 -2.03
N GLN A 76 2.37 -9.60 -2.15
CA GLN A 76 3.29 -9.76 -3.27
C GLN A 76 2.56 -9.78 -4.60
N SER A 77 1.47 -10.52 -4.71
CA SER A 77 0.65 -10.55 -5.92
C SER A 77 0.01 -9.20 -6.20
N PHE A 78 -0.42 -8.51 -5.14
CA PHE A 78 -0.98 -7.17 -5.27
C PHE A 78 0.04 -6.21 -5.88
N ILE A 79 1.28 -6.23 -5.38
CA ILE A 79 2.34 -5.37 -5.89
C ILE A 79 2.58 -5.63 -7.38
N LYS A 80 2.67 -6.90 -7.77
CA LYS A 80 2.88 -7.26 -9.17
C LYS A 80 1.76 -6.75 -10.06
N ARG A 81 0.51 -6.89 -9.61
CA ARG A 81 -0.64 -6.41 -10.38
C ARG A 81 -0.69 -4.90 -10.42
N PHE A 82 -0.31 -4.24 -9.33
CA PHE A 82 -0.28 -2.79 -9.30
C PHE A 82 0.76 -2.23 -10.26
N ILE A 83 1.94 -2.85 -10.32
CA ILE A 83 2.97 -2.45 -11.29
C ILE A 83 2.45 -2.59 -12.72
N LYS A 84 1.80 -3.71 -13.03
CA LYS A 84 1.19 -3.91 -14.34
C LYS A 84 0.14 -2.84 -14.65
N PHE A 85 -0.66 -2.51 -13.66
CA PHE A 85 -1.68 -1.48 -13.80
C PHE A 85 -1.04 -0.12 -14.12
N LEU A 86 0.03 0.22 -13.41
CA LEU A 86 0.74 1.48 -13.64
C LEU A 86 1.34 1.52 -15.03
N LEU A 87 1.97 0.44 -15.47
CA LEU A 87 2.55 0.38 -16.81
C LEU A 87 1.48 0.54 -17.89
N GLY A 88 0.32 -0.05 -17.68
CA GLY A 88 -0.81 0.11 -18.59
C GLY A 88 -1.34 1.54 -18.62
N ALA A 89 -1.43 2.16 -17.44
CA ALA A 89 -1.94 3.52 -17.33
C ALA A 89 -1.01 4.54 -17.97
N TYR A 90 0.28 4.25 -18.01
CA TYR A 90 1.27 5.16 -18.59
C TYR A 90 1.79 4.68 -19.94
N LYS A 91 1.04 3.83 -20.59
CA LYS A 91 1.43 3.28 -21.89
C LYS A 91 1.77 4.40 -22.87
N GLY A 92 2.94 4.27 -23.51
CA GLY A 92 3.40 5.27 -24.46
C GLY A 92 4.07 6.48 -23.82
N LYS A 93 4.06 6.60 -22.51
CA LYS A 93 4.67 7.72 -21.79
C LYS A 93 5.89 7.31 -20.99
N ILE A 94 6.04 6.03 -20.75
CA ILE A 94 7.21 5.50 -20.05
C ILE A 94 8.24 5.12 -21.08
N ILE A 95 9.39 5.65 -20.93
CA ILE A 95 10.48 5.38 -21.89
C ILE A 95 11.71 4.97 -21.13
#